data_db4fd898f0250c7878ecde8b5ccc77e2
#
_entry.id   db4fd898f0250c7878ecde8b5ccc77e2
#
_cell.length_a   1.000
_cell.length_b   1.000
_cell.length_c   1.000
_cell.angle_alpha   90.00
_cell.angle_beta   90.00
_cell.angle_gamma   90.00
#
_symmetry.space_group_name_H-M   'P 1'
#
loop_
_entity.id
_entity.type
_entity.pdbx_description
1 polymer ?
#
loop_
_entity_poly.entity_id
_entity_poly.type
_entity_poly.pdbx_seq_one_letter_code
_entity_poly.pdbx_strand_id
1 'polypeptide(L)'
;MFPKNSSNIPEIRFKGFTDVWEQRKLNEFTRYISSNLSISDSINNGKYNLYDANNIIGKVNCKNISEEFITIIKDGSGVGKVRRLPKNSCFIGTMGGILSKESNIDFVYCCLLNTDFTKEINGATIPHIYYSNYGNNEYYVPKYLEQEKIGELFTNIDNLITLHQRKLEKLNNIKKSMLDKMFV
;
A
#
# COMPACT_ATOMS: atom_id res chain seq x y z
N MET A 1 7.65 16.19 0.47
CA MET A 1 7.34 16.09 1.89
C MET A 1 8.34 15.21 2.65
N PHE A 2 8.94 14.22 2.01
CA PHE A 2 10.02 13.44 2.64
C PHE A 2 11.37 14.16 2.48
N PRO A 3 12.24 14.15 3.52
CA PRO A 3 13.56 14.77 3.46
C PRO A 3 14.39 14.23 2.30
N LYS A 4 15.09 15.11 1.59
CA LYS A 4 16.02 14.78 0.51
C LYS A 4 17.45 15.19 0.89
N ASN A 5 18.45 14.50 0.34
CA ASN A 5 19.85 14.91 0.41
C ASN A 5 20.38 15.18 1.82
N SER A 6 20.34 14.19 2.70
CA SER A 6 20.94 14.28 4.06
C SER A 6 20.27 15.29 5.00
N SER A 7 19.15 15.87 4.62
CA SER A 7 18.35 16.70 5.52
C SER A 7 17.38 15.80 6.29
N ASN A 8 17.33 15.96 7.61
CA ASN A 8 16.34 15.31 8.47
C ASN A 8 15.09 16.18 8.72
N ILE A 9 14.92 17.22 7.90
CA ILE A 9 13.77 18.13 7.92
C ILE A 9 13.16 18.15 6.51
N PRO A 10 11.87 17.88 6.33
CA PRO A 10 11.22 17.96 5.02
C PRO A 10 11.05 19.41 4.56
N GLU A 11 11.08 19.64 3.24
CA GLU A 11 10.85 20.97 2.64
C GLU A 11 9.43 21.48 2.90
N ILE A 12 8.44 20.57 2.92
CA ILE A 12 7.04 20.91 3.20
C ILE A 12 6.66 20.24 4.53
N ARG A 13 6.17 21.03 5.47
CA ARG A 13 5.85 20.57 6.81
C ARG A 13 4.61 21.26 7.37
N PHE A 14 3.85 20.57 8.18
CA PHE A 14 2.73 21.18 8.91
C PHE A 14 3.24 22.19 9.95
N LYS A 15 2.53 23.30 10.09
CA LYS A 15 2.84 24.31 11.11
C LYS A 15 2.72 23.69 12.52
N GLY A 16 3.73 23.99 13.36
CA GLY A 16 3.76 23.51 14.75
C GLY A 16 4.65 22.28 14.99
N PHE A 17 5.11 21.60 13.94
CA PHE A 17 6.08 20.52 14.07
C PHE A 17 7.50 21.05 13.81
N THR A 18 8.37 20.94 14.80
CA THR A 18 9.74 21.48 14.75
C THR A 18 10.81 20.41 14.98
N ASP A 19 10.42 19.25 15.55
CA ASP A 19 11.36 18.16 15.86
C ASP A 19 12.02 17.62 14.58
N VAL A 20 13.28 17.25 14.67
CA VAL A 20 13.97 16.55 13.58
C VAL A 20 13.39 15.15 13.40
N TRP A 21 13.35 14.67 12.16
CA TRP A 21 12.94 13.30 11.87
C TRP A 21 14.10 12.34 12.16
N GLU A 22 13.81 11.20 12.72
CA GLU A 22 14.78 10.15 13.02
C GLU A 22 14.97 9.24 11.81
N GLN A 23 16.22 8.92 11.48
CA GLN A 23 16.53 7.92 10.46
C GLN A 23 16.35 6.53 11.06
N ARG A 24 15.44 5.74 10.49
CA ARG A 24 15.10 4.40 10.97
C ARG A 24 14.95 3.43 9.81
N LYS A 25 15.35 2.18 10.01
CA LYS A 25 15.09 1.10 9.05
C LYS A 25 13.63 0.70 9.06
N LEU A 26 13.08 0.29 7.89
CA LEU A 26 11.69 -0.14 7.79
C LEU A 26 11.35 -1.25 8.79
N ASN A 27 12.22 -2.23 8.97
CA ASN A 27 12.01 -3.36 9.88
C ASN A 27 11.97 -2.98 11.37
N GLU A 28 12.43 -1.79 11.75
CA GLU A 28 12.36 -1.31 13.13
C GLU A 28 10.93 -0.87 13.50
N PHE A 29 10.20 -0.27 12.58
CA PHE A 29 8.85 0.24 12.82
C PHE A 29 7.74 -0.52 12.09
N THR A 30 8.09 -1.61 11.37
CA THR A 30 7.12 -2.51 10.72
C THR A 30 7.46 -3.97 11.01
N ARG A 31 6.47 -4.85 10.82
CA ARG A 31 6.66 -6.29 10.83
C ARG A 31 6.12 -6.89 9.54
N TYR A 32 6.80 -7.92 9.06
CA TYR A 32 6.43 -8.64 7.85
C TYR A 32 5.61 -9.88 8.19
N ILE A 33 4.65 -10.17 7.33
CA ILE A 33 3.88 -11.41 7.33
C ILE A 33 3.86 -12.00 5.93
N SER A 34 3.98 -13.31 5.84
CA SER A 34 3.86 -14.07 4.59
C SER A 34 2.53 -14.79 4.52
N SER A 35 2.14 -15.17 3.31
CA SER A 35 1.02 -16.06 3.05
C SER A 35 1.48 -17.19 2.13
N ASN A 36 0.89 -18.37 2.32
CA ASN A 36 1.06 -19.52 1.43
C ASN A 36 -0.23 -19.80 0.64
N LEU A 37 -1.23 -18.91 0.76
CA LEU A 37 -2.50 -19.09 0.08
C LEU A 37 -2.37 -18.86 -1.43
N SER A 38 -3.19 -19.58 -2.18
CA SER A 38 -3.36 -19.49 -3.62
C SER A 38 -4.85 -19.38 -3.97
N ILE A 39 -5.18 -19.16 -5.23
CA ILE A 39 -6.57 -19.12 -5.68
C ILE A 39 -7.28 -20.46 -5.44
N SER A 40 -6.56 -21.58 -5.48
CA SER A 40 -7.11 -22.92 -5.22
C SER A 40 -7.59 -23.15 -3.79
N ASP A 41 -7.14 -22.30 -2.85
CA ASP A 41 -7.61 -22.35 -1.45
C ASP A 41 -8.94 -21.63 -1.24
N SER A 42 -9.48 -21.03 -2.30
CA SER A 42 -10.78 -20.33 -2.25
C SER A 42 -11.93 -21.31 -2.09
N ILE A 43 -12.86 -20.97 -1.21
CA ILE A 43 -14.07 -21.74 -0.92
C ILE A 43 -15.31 -20.85 -1.01
N ASN A 44 -16.45 -21.43 -1.44
CA ASN A 44 -17.67 -20.65 -1.68
C ASN A 44 -18.18 -19.90 -0.43
N ASN A 45 -18.07 -20.49 0.75
CA ASN A 45 -18.56 -19.94 2.02
C ASN A 45 -17.42 -19.52 2.96
N GLY A 46 -16.28 -19.07 2.39
CA GLY A 46 -15.17 -18.56 3.18
C GLY A 46 -15.54 -17.30 3.96
N LYS A 47 -14.98 -17.16 5.15
CA LYS A 47 -15.26 -16.05 6.06
C LYS A 47 -14.54 -14.76 5.65
N TYR A 48 -13.35 -14.87 5.08
CA TYR A 48 -12.47 -13.74 4.78
C TYR A 48 -12.21 -13.62 3.28
N ASN A 49 -12.17 -12.39 2.78
CA ASN A 49 -11.81 -12.14 1.39
C ASN A 49 -10.34 -12.49 1.15
N LEU A 50 -10.09 -13.22 0.07
CA LEU A 50 -8.76 -13.50 -0.46
C LEU A 50 -8.43 -12.51 -1.57
N TYR A 51 -7.31 -11.81 -1.42
CA TYR A 51 -6.85 -10.79 -2.36
C TYR A 51 -5.65 -11.28 -3.17
N ASP A 52 -5.64 -10.93 -4.44
CA ASP A 52 -4.44 -10.82 -5.26
C ASP A 52 -3.95 -9.36 -5.30
N ALA A 53 -3.00 -9.08 -6.19
CA ALA A 53 -2.43 -7.75 -6.37
C ALA A 53 -3.48 -6.67 -6.72
N ASN A 54 -4.59 -7.02 -7.35
CA ASN A 54 -5.56 -6.08 -7.93
C ASN A 54 -6.97 -6.25 -7.36
N ASN A 55 -7.41 -7.47 -7.10
CA ASN A 55 -8.81 -7.82 -6.88
C ASN A 55 -9.04 -8.70 -5.65
N ILE A 56 -10.31 -8.85 -5.28
CA ILE A 56 -10.78 -9.97 -4.48
C ILE A 56 -10.97 -11.15 -5.44
N ILE A 57 -10.27 -12.25 -5.20
CA ILE A 57 -10.26 -13.43 -6.06
C ILE A 57 -11.03 -14.62 -5.46
N GLY A 58 -11.52 -14.46 -4.24
CA GLY A 58 -12.27 -15.50 -3.57
C GLY A 58 -12.42 -15.24 -2.08
N LYS A 59 -12.83 -16.28 -1.36
CA LYS A 59 -12.94 -16.27 0.10
C LYS A 59 -12.26 -17.49 0.68
N VAL A 60 -11.74 -17.37 1.90
CA VAL A 60 -11.01 -18.42 2.61
C VAL A 60 -11.36 -18.45 4.09
N ASN A 61 -11.10 -19.59 4.73
CA ASN A 61 -11.08 -19.72 6.19
C ASN A 61 -9.61 -19.84 6.63
N CYS A 62 -8.97 -18.72 6.87
CA CYS A 62 -7.60 -18.69 7.35
C CYS A 62 -7.50 -17.87 8.65
N LYS A 63 -6.32 -17.89 9.27
CA LYS A 63 -6.03 -16.93 10.34
C LYS A 63 -5.97 -15.54 9.70
N ASN A 64 -6.96 -14.73 10.01
CA ASN A 64 -7.07 -13.37 9.49
C ASN A 64 -6.12 -12.40 10.20
N ILE A 65 -5.89 -11.28 9.55
CA ILE A 65 -5.17 -10.13 10.11
C ILE A 65 -6.22 -9.20 10.69
N SER A 66 -6.18 -8.99 12.01
CA SER A 66 -7.19 -8.23 12.76
C SER A 66 -7.05 -6.72 12.64
N GLU A 67 -5.99 -6.24 12.03
CA GLU A 67 -5.68 -4.83 11.80
C GLU A 67 -5.58 -4.51 10.30
N GLU A 68 -5.61 -3.24 9.94
CA GLU A 68 -5.31 -2.82 8.58
C GLU A 68 -3.82 -3.02 8.30
N PHE A 69 -3.50 -3.37 7.07
CA PHE A 69 -2.13 -3.65 6.68
C PHE A 69 -1.88 -3.28 5.22
N ILE A 70 -0.61 -3.23 4.88
CA ILE A 70 -0.14 -2.96 3.52
C ILE A 70 0.32 -4.28 2.92
N THR A 71 -0.01 -4.51 1.66
CA THR A 71 0.60 -5.59 0.88
C THR A 71 1.55 -5.03 -0.17
N ILE A 72 2.61 -5.79 -0.45
CA ILE A 72 3.55 -5.54 -1.52
C ILE A 72 3.62 -6.76 -2.42
N ILE A 73 3.60 -6.58 -3.73
CA ILE A 73 3.84 -7.67 -4.67
C ILE A 73 5.31 -8.04 -4.56
N LYS A 74 5.58 -9.26 -4.12
CA LYS A 74 6.95 -9.74 -3.95
C LYS A 74 7.45 -10.60 -5.10
N ASP A 75 6.56 -11.22 -5.87
CA ASP A 75 6.90 -12.13 -6.97
C ASP A 75 6.09 -11.79 -8.24
N GLY A 76 6.75 -11.81 -9.40
CA GLY A 76 6.14 -11.68 -10.72
C GLY A 76 6.00 -10.25 -11.24
N SER A 77 5.13 -10.05 -12.24
CA SER A 77 4.91 -8.74 -12.84
C SER A 77 4.27 -7.78 -11.84
N GLY A 78 4.82 -6.58 -11.72
CA GLY A 78 4.37 -5.57 -10.76
C GLY A 78 5.02 -5.66 -9.38
N VAL A 79 6.11 -6.42 -9.25
CA VAL A 79 6.97 -6.42 -8.04
C VAL A 79 7.24 -5.01 -7.55
N GLY A 80 7.13 -4.83 -6.24
CA GLY A 80 7.26 -3.52 -5.59
C GLY A 80 5.97 -2.70 -5.51
N LYS A 81 4.90 -3.09 -6.23
CA LYS A 81 3.61 -2.40 -6.12
C LYS A 81 2.99 -2.64 -4.75
N VAL A 82 2.62 -1.56 -4.07
CA VAL A 82 2.01 -1.59 -2.74
C VAL A 82 0.53 -1.30 -2.78
N ARG A 83 -0.22 -1.89 -1.84
CA ARG A 83 -1.66 -1.68 -1.69
C ARG A 83 -2.06 -1.81 -0.22
N ARG A 84 -3.00 -0.98 0.22
CA ARG A 84 -3.65 -1.14 1.54
C ARG A 84 -4.75 -2.19 1.45
N LEU A 85 -4.82 -3.07 2.43
CA LEU A 85 -5.92 -4.01 2.61
C LEU A 85 -6.61 -3.77 3.96
N PRO A 86 -7.94 -3.94 3.99
CA PRO A 86 -8.70 -3.80 5.21
C PRO A 86 -8.38 -4.93 6.19
N LYS A 87 -8.63 -4.69 7.47
CA LYS A 87 -8.62 -5.76 8.47
C LYS A 87 -9.52 -6.92 8.06
N ASN A 88 -9.24 -8.08 8.59
CA ASN A 88 -9.99 -9.31 8.30
C ASN A 88 -9.92 -9.72 6.81
N SER A 89 -8.75 -9.54 6.22
CA SER A 89 -8.43 -9.95 4.85
C SER A 89 -7.32 -10.99 4.84
N CYS A 90 -7.26 -11.77 3.76
CA CYS A 90 -6.18 -12.69 3.44
C CYS A 90 -5.62 -12.35 2.06
N PHE A 91 -4.40 -12.73 1.77
CA PHE A 91 -3.73 -12.47 0.50
C PHE A 91 -2.92 -13.69 0.04
N ILE A 92 -2.68 -13.77 -1.28
CA ILE A 92 -1.97 -14.89 -1.89
C ILE A 92 -0.45 -14.83 -1.66
N GLY A 93 0.20 -15.97 -1.82
CA GLY A 93 1.62 -16.17 -1.55
C GLY A 93 2.59 -15.34 -2.39
N THR A 94 2.16 -14.79 -3.54
CA THR A 94 2.97 -13.87 -4.36
C THR A 94 3.08 -12.45 -3.79
N MET A 95 2.41 -12.21 -2.65
CA MET A 95 2.43 -10.94 -1.94
C MET A 95 3.06 -11.12 -0.56
N GLY A 96 3.58 -10.03 -0.02
CA GLY A 96 3.99 -9.90 1.38
C GLY A 96 3.10 -8.91 2.10
N GLY A 97 2.79 -9.15 3.36
CA GLY A 97 2.06 -8.22 4.20
C GLY A 97 3.01 -7.44 5.12
N ILE A 98 2.73 -6.17 5.30
CA ILE A 98 3.47 -5.25 6.16
C ILE A 98 2.49 -4.63 7.14
N LEU A 99 2.76 -4.84 8.43
CA LEU A 99 2.01 -4.27 9.54
C LEU A 99 2.86 -3.23 10.25
N SER A 100 2.22 -2.24 10.81
CA SER A 100 2.91 -1.30 11.69
C SER A 100 3.19 -1.93 13.05
N LYS A 101 4.30 -1.55 13.69
CA LYS A 101 4.56 -1.81 15.11
C LYS A 101 4.11 -0.63 15.96
N GLU A 102 4.73 0.52 15.76
CA GLU A 102 4.53 1.72 16.58
C GLU A 102 4.32 2.97 15.72
N SER A 103 4.17 2.79 14.40
CA SER A 103 3.98 3.88 13.46
C SER A 103 2.54 3.96 12.95
N ASN A 104 2.13 5.10 12.49
CA ASN A 104 0.86 5.25 11.79
C ASN A 104 0.90 4.49 10.47
N ILE A 105 -0.08 3.62 10.20
CA ILE A 105 -0.08 2.74 9.00
C ILE A 105 -0.17 3.53 7.70
N ASP A 106 -0.85 4.67 7.70
CA ASP A 106 -0.99 5.53 6.52
C ASP A 106 0.33 6.23 6.20
N PHE A 107 1.09 6.63 7.24
CA PHE A 107 2.44 7.13 7.07
C PHE A 107 3.37 6.05 6.49
N VAL A 108 3.32 4.82 7.01
CA VAL A 108 4.08 3.69 6.47
C VAL A 108 3.73 3.45 5.00
N TYR A 109 2.45 3.52 4.65
CA TYR A 109 2.00 3.41 3.26
C TYR A 109 2.60 4.50 2.37
N CYS A 110 2.63 5.74 2.82
CA CYS A 110 3.27 6.85 2.10
C CYS A 110 4.78 6.62 1.89
N CYS A 111 5.47 6.09 2.90
CA CYS A 111 6.88 5.72 2.78
C CYS A 111 7.09 4.69 1.67
N LEU A 112 6.30 3.63 1.67
CA LEU A 112 6.41 2.55 0.70
C LEU A 112 6.01 2.98 -0.72
N LEU A 113 4.99 3.84 -0.87
CA LEU A 113 4.62 4.42 -2.17
C LEU A 113 5.74 5.27 -2.78
N ASN A 114 6.54 5.92 -1.95
CA ASN A 114 7.67 6.77 -2.39
C ASN A 114 8.98 6.00 -2.53
N THR A 115 8.97 4.68 -2.33
CA THR A 115 10.17 3.83 -2.43
C THR A 115 10.33 3.30 -3.85
N ASP A 116 11.53 3.47 -4.38
CA ASP A 116 11.95 2.83 -5.63
C ASP A 116 12.47 1.40 -5.32
N PHE A 117 11.63 0.40 -5.53
CA PHE A 117 11.97 -1.00 -5.32
C PHE A 117 12.77 -1.62 -6.47
N THR A 118 13.03 -0.91 -7.55
CA THR A 118 13.75 -1.47 -8.72
C THR A 118 15.15 -1.96 -8.35
N LYS A 119 15.79 -1.32 -7.37
CA LYS A 119 17.10 -1.68 -6.86
C LYS A 119 17.13 -2.99 -6.06
N GLU A 120 15.96 -3.40 -5.58
CA GLU A 120 15.77 -4.60 -4.75
C GLU A 120 15.35 -5.82 -5.57
N ILE A 121 15.05 -5.61 -6.87
CA ILE A 121 14.57 -6.69 -7.74
C ILE A 121 15.71 -7.67 -8.02
N ASN A 122 15.42 -8.93 -7.74
CA ASN A 122 16.26 -10.07 -8.08
C ASN A 122 15.51 -10.97 -9.08
N GLY A 123 16.25 -11.79 -9.83
CA GLY A 123 15.70 -12.75 -10.79
C GLY A 123 15.45 -12.14 -12.17
N ALA A 124 16.09 -12.74 -13.21
CA ALA A 124 15.99 -12.29 -14.60
C ALA A 124 14.67 -12.74 -15.27
N THR A 125 14.17 -13.93 -14.93
CA THR A 125 12.96 -14.51 -15.55
C THR A 125 11.70 -14.16 -14.77
N ILE A 126 11.74 -14.30 -13.45
CA ILE A 126 10.66 -13.94 -12.56
C ILE A 126 11.23 -12.94 -11.55
N PRO A 127 10.89 -11.65 -11.68
CA PRO A 127 11.37 -10.65 -10.73
C PRO A 127 10.77 -10.90 -9.33
N HIS A 128 11.61 -10.75 -8.31
CA HIS A 128 11.18 -10.87 -6.92
C HIS A 128 11.96 -9.93 -6.00
N ILE A 129 11.35 -9.59 -4.87
CA ILE A 129 11.95 -8.80 -3.79
C ILE A 129 11.77 -9.50 -2.46
N TYR A 130 12.73 -9.32 -1.57
CA TYR A 130 12.72 -9.91 -0.24
C TYR A 130 12.67 -8.84 0.84
N TYR A 131 11.81 -9.07 1.85
CA TYR A 131 11.76 -8.18 3.02
C TYR A 131 13.09 -8.09 3.77
N SER A 132 13.89 -9.15 3.76
CA SER A 132 15.25 -9.13 4.31
C SER A 132 16.15 -8.05 3.69
N ASN A 133 15.86 -7.65 2.46
CA ASN A 133 16.60 -6.60 1.74
C ASN A 133 15.91 -5.24 1.96
N TYR A 134 14.71 -5.03 1.42
CA TYR A 134 14.05 -3.73 1.50
C TYR A 134 13.61 -3.34 2.92
N GLY A 135 13.51 -4.28 3.85
CA GLY A 135 13.32 -4.01 5.28
C GLY A 135 14.48 -3.26 5.93
N ASN A 136 15.66 -3.24 5.31
CA ASN A 136 16.82 -2.47 5.74
C ASN A 136 16.88 -1.06 5.12
N ASN A 137 15.97 -0.72 4.20
CA ASN A 137 15.90 0.61 3.65
C ASN A 137 15.60 1.64 4.75
N GLU A 138 16.31 2.75 4.71
CA GLU A 138 16.24 3.78 5.72
C GLU A 138 15.23 4.85 5.32
N TYR A 139 14.45 5.26 6.31
CA TYR A 139 13.42 6.29 6.19
C TYR A 139 13.59 7.31 7.29
N TYR A 140 13.29 8.56 6.97
CA TYR A 140 13.13 9.58 7.99
C TYR A 140 11.73 9.50 8.58
N VAL A 141 11.64 9.30 9.88
CA VAL A 141 10.40 9.02 10.60
C VAL A 141 10.16 10.12 11.63
N PRO A 142 9.08 10.89 11.51
CA PRO A 142 8.69 11.89 12.50
C PRO A 142 8.07 11.25 13.75
N LYS A 143 7.80 12.06 14.77
CA LYS A 143 6.98 11.66 15.90
C LYS A 143 5.57 11.28 15.47
N TYR A 144 4.91 10.39 16.20
CA TYR A 144 3.64 9.76 15.85
C TYR A 144 2.54 10.76 15.43
N LEU A 145 2.37 11.87 16.16
CA LEU A 145 1.36 12.89 15.83
C LEU A 145 1.58 13.54 14.46
N GLU A 146 2.83 13.70 14.03
CA GLU A 146 3.13 14.20 12.70
C GLU A 146 2.91 13.13 11.64
N GLN A 147 3.20 11.85 11.95
CA GLN A 147 2.85 10.73 11.07
C GLN A 147 1.35 10.67 10.79
N GLU A 148 0.50 10.85 11.82
CA GLU A 148 -0.96 10.91 11.66
C GLU A 148 -1.37 12.02 10.71
N LYS A 149 -0.83 13.23 10.87
CA LYS A 149 -1.16 14.35 9.98
C LYS A 149 -0.73 14.11 8.53
N ILE A 150 0.43 13.50 8.33
CA ILE A 150 0.91 13.13 7.00
C ILE A 150 -0.01 12.06 6.40
N GLY A 151 -0.30 11.00 7.14
CA GLY A 151 -1.17 9.92 6.70
C GLY A 151 -2.58 10.39 6.36
N GLU A 152 -3.17 11.22 7.21
CA GLU A 152 -4.49 11.83 7.00
C GLU A 152 -4.52 12.67 5.71
N LEU A 153 -3.50 13.50 5.48
CA LEU A 153 -3.43 14.33 4.26
C LEU A 153 -3.45 13.47 3.00
N PHE A 154 -2.57 12.45 2.91
CA PHE A 154 -2.50 11.63 1.71
C PHE A 154 -3.72 10.74 1.53
N THR A 155 -4.29 10.19 2.62
CA THR A 155 -5.56 9.46 2.57
C THR A 155 -6.70 10.34 2.03
N ASN A 156 -6.78 11.60 2.45
CA ASN A 156 -7.77 12.55 1.95
C ASN A 156 -7.57 12.86 0.46
N ILE A 157 -6.33 13.03 0.01
CA ILE A 157 -6.00 13.23 -1.40
C ILE A 157 -6.41 12.00 -2.23
N ASP A 158 -6.09 10.78 -1.79
CA ASP A 158 -6.46 9.54 -2.47
C ASP A 158 -7.98 9.36 -2.57
N ASN A 159 -8.71 9.72 -1.50
CA ASN A 159 -10.17 9.71 -1.50
C ASN A 159 -10.74 10.70 -2.53
N LEU A 160 -10.19 11.91 -2.62
CA LEU A 160 -10.59 12.91 -3.61
C LEU A 160 -10.30 12.44 -5.04
N ILE A 161 -9.12 11.88 -5.29
CA ILE A 161 -8.75 11.30 -6.59
C ILE A 161 -9.77 10.21 -6.99
N THR A 162 -10.06 9.28 -6.07
CA THR A 162 -11.02 8.20 -6.31
C THR A 162 -12.43 8.73 -6.62
N LEU A 163 -12.88 9.73 -5.87
CA LEU A 163 -14.20 10.37 -6.09
C LEU A 163 -14.28 11.03 -7.47
N HIS A 164 -13.24 11.77 -7.86
CA HIS A 164 -13.18 12.43 -9.15
C HIS A 164 -13.09 11.44 -10.33
N GLN A 165 -12.35 10.35 -10.17
CA GLN A 165 -12.29 9.27 -11.17
C GLN A 165 -13.67 8.63 -11.39
N ARG A 166 -14.40 8.30 -10.33
CA ARG A 166 -15.78 7.77 -10.42
C ARG A 166 -16.74 8.77 -11.10
N LYS A 167 -16.59 10.06 -10.80
CA LYS A 167 -17.41 11.11 -11.44
C LYS A 167 -17.09 11.22 -12.93
N LEU A 168 -15.82 11.16 -13.29
CA LEU A 168 -15.38 11.19 -14.69
C LEU A 168 -15.92 9.99 -15.47
N GLU A 169 -15.82 8.79 -14.91
CA GLU A 169 -16.36 7.57 -15.49
C GLU A 169 -17.88 7.69 -15.74
N LYS A 170 -18.63 8.15 -14.73
CA LYS A 170 -20.08 8.39 -14.86
C LYS A 170 -20.41 9.38 -15.99
N LEU A 171 -19.67 10.49 -16.08
CA LEU A 171 -19.87 11.49 -17.16
C LEU A 171 -19.54 10.90 -18.54
N ASN A 172 -18.49 10.10 -18.66
CA ASN A 172 -18.14 9.41 -19.91
C ASN A 172 -19.25 8.42 -20.32
N ASN A 173 -19.82 7.68 -19.38
CA ASN A 173 -20.92 6.76 -19.65
C ASN A 173 -22.20 7.51 -20.10
N ILE A 174 -22.51 8.63 -19.46
CA ILE A 174 -23.63 9.50 -19.89
C ILE A 174 -23.38 10.02 -21.32
N LYS A 175 -22.18 10.59 -21.57
CA LYS A 175 -21.79 11.07 -22.90
C LYS A 175 -21.96 9.98 -23.95
N LYS A 176 -21.42 8.77 -23.69
CA LYS A 176 -21.56 7.64 -24.60
C LYS A 176 -23.04 7.31 -24.88
N SER A 177 -23.83 7.15 -23.83
CA SER A 177 -25.27 6.85 -23.96
C SER A 177 -26.05 7.92 -24.73
N MET A 178 -25.68 9.19 -24.59
CA MET A 178 -26.31 10.27 -25.35
C MET A 178 -25.91 10.21 -26.83
N LEU A 179 -24.62 9.97 -27.13
CA LEU A 179 -24.15 9.81 -28.51
C LEU A 179 -24.86 8.63 -29.22
N ASP A 180 -24.92 7.49 -28.52
CA ASP A 180 -25.58 6.27 -29.06
C ASP A 180 -27.08 6.49 -29.35
N LYS A 181 -27.75 7.43 -28.64
CA LYS A 181 -29.17 7.77 -28.86
C LYS A 181 -29.41 8.89 -29.86
N MET A 182 -28.43 9.75 -30.11
CA MET A 182 -28.57 10.89 -31.03
C MET A 182 -28.10 10.57 -32.42
N PHE A 183 -27.24 9.58 -32.61
CA PHE A 183 -26.66 9.20 -33.92
C PHE A 183 -26.95 7.72 -34.23
N VAL A 184 -28.24 7.37 -34.26
CA VAL A 184 -28.72 6.04 -34.67
C VAL A 184 -28.70 5.93 -36.21
#